data_26f5479cc7c74233ca4687c0a759dcfc
#
_entry.id   26f5479cc7c74233ca4687c0a759dcfc
#
_cell.length_a   1.000
_cell.length_b   1.000
_cell.length_c   1.000
_cell.angle_alpha   90.00
_cell.angle_beta   90.00
_cell.angle_gamma   90.00
#
_symmetry.space_group_name_H-M   'P 1'
#
loop_
_entity.id
_entity.type
_entity.pdbx_description
1 polymer ?
#
loop_
_entity_poly.entity_id
_entity_poly.type
_entity_poly.pdbx_seq_one_letter_code
_entity_poly.pdbx_strand_id
1 'polypeptide(L)'
;NMKKIIISLFVLIFLNSNAFSAGSSSSGGDSKPKSNYDEAVKLIKSAKNNEEKGKNDKANSQYEKAFKLLVKANKKNPNKADTLNYLGFTSRKLGDFENGEKYYLQGLAINPNHRGINEYLGELYVATNRHNLAVERLEVLKGCNCKEYEELKAIIAGEKVSKY
;
A
#
# COMPACT_ATOMS: atom_id res chain seq x y z
N ASN A 1 -11.77 10.26 87.89
CA ASN A 1 -11.24 10.20 86.55
C ASN A 1 -12.38 10.13 85.56
N MET A 2 -12.90 11.29 85.17
CA MET A 2 -14.05 11.37 84.32
C MET A 2 -13.61 11.51 82.86
N LYS A 3 -13.95 10.54 82.02
CA LYS A 3 -13.73 10.56 80.59
C LYS A 3 -14.82 11.45 79.97
N LYS A 4 -14.40 12.56 79.37
CA LYS A 4 -15.30 13.39 78.59
C LYS A 4 -15.42 12.82 77.17
N ILE A 5 -16.62 12.40 76.79
CA ILE A 5 -16.98 11.97 75.47
C ILE A 5 -17.35 13.22 74.67
N ILE A 6 -16.60 13.56 73.65
CA ILE A 6 -16.91 14.64 72.70
C ILE A 6 -17.60 13.96 71.49
N ILE A 7 -18.91 14.19 71.37
CA ILE A 7 -19.70 13.79 70.21
C ILE A 7 -19.49 14.89 69.15
N SER A 8 -18.77 14.53 68.11
CA SER A 8 -18.61 15.43 66.95
C SER A 8 -19.76 15.17 65.96
N LEU A 9 -20.58 16.18 65.80
CA LEU A 9 -21.73 16.17 64.88
C LEU A 9 -21.20 16.45 63.47
N PHE A 10 -21.19 15.41 62.62
CA PHE A 10 -20.83 15.55 61.22
C PHE A 10 -22.07 16.02 60.44
N VAL A 11 -22.08 17.28 60.05
CA VAL A 11 -23.08 17.83 59.13
C VAL A 11 -22.68 17.46 57.70
N LEU A 12 -23.46 16.55 57.10
CA LEU A 12 -23.35 16.19 55.69
C LEU A 12 -23.98 17.30 54.82
N ILE A 13 -23.17 18.13 54.24
CA ILE A 13 -23.60 19.08 53.21
C ILE A 13 -23.63 18.34 51.87
N PHE A 14 -24.80 18.03 51.37
CA PHE A 14 -25.03 17.52 50.01
C PHE A 14 -24.87 18.71 49.04
N LEU A 15 -23.71 18.83 48.40
CA LEU A 15 -23.53 19.68 47.25
C LEU A 15 -24.03 18.96 46.01
N ASN A 16 -25.23 19.30 45.53
CA ASN A 16 -25.72 18.93 44.24
C ASN A 16 -24.87 19.54 43.13
N SER A 17 -23.88 18.82 42.64
CA SER A 17 -23.15 19.20 41.45
C SER A 17 -23.97 18.78 40.24
N ASN A 18 -24.68 19.72 39.61
CA ASN A 18 -25.21 19.57 38.27
C ASN A 18 -24.03 19.45 37.32
N ALA A 19 -23.65 18.21 36.98
CA ALA A 19 -22.74 17.94 35.88
C ALA A 19 -23.43 18.31 34.58
N PHE A 20 -23.10 19.48 34.07
CA PHE A 20 -23.44 19.86 32.69
C PHE A 20 -22.63 18.98 31.75
N SER A 21 -23.25 17.91 31.27
CA SER A 21 -22.69 17.09 30.21
C SER A 21 -22.72 17.90 28.92
N ALA A 22 -21.62 18.59 28.64
CA ALA A 22 -21.36 19.10 27.31
C ALA A 22 -21.21 17.88 26.37
N GLY A 23 -22.27 17.56 25.68
CA GLY A 23 -22.26 16.58 24.62
C GLY A 23 -21.37 17.07 23.48
N SER A 24 -20.08 16.71 23.54
CA SER A 24 -19.20 16.79 22.40
C SER A 24 -19.63 15.69 21.43
N SER A 25 -20.46 16.05 20.46
CA SER A 25 -20.70 15.23 19.29
C SER A 25 -19.43 15.23 18.45
N SER A 26 -18.43 14.45 18.86
CA SER A 26 -17.38 14.03 17.94
C SER A 26 -18.06 13.09 16.96
N SER A 27 -18.29 13.57 15.74
CA SER A 27 -18.51 12.73 14.58
C SER A 27 -17.23 11.91 14.37
N GLY A 28 -17.10 10.84 15.13
CA GLY A 28 -16.10 9.82 14.95
C GLY A 28 -16.40 9.12 13.63
N GLY A 29 -15.81 9.62 12.54
CA GLY A 29 -15.66 8.82 11.36
C GLY A 29 -14.92 7.56 11.75
N ASP A 30 -15.59 6.43 11.72
CA ASP A 30 -15.06 5.09 12.02
C ASP A 30 -14.07 4.70 10.91
N SER A 31 -12.92 5.39 10.90
CA SER A 31 -11.84 5.06 9.99
C SER A 31 -11.14 3.83 10.55
N LYS A 32 -11.53 2.65 10.08
CA LYS A 32 -10.76 1.42 10.28
C LYS A 32 -9.27 1.74 10.15
N PRO A 33 -8.42 1.28 11.08
CA PRO A 33 -6.98 1.49 10.97
C PRO A 33 -6.51 0.98 9.62
N LYS A 34 -5.85 1.85 8.85
CA LYS A 34 -5.36 1.51 7.51
C LYS A 34 -4.44 0.31 7.60
N SER A 35 -4.66 -0.66 6.71
CA SER A 35 -3.77 -1.81 6.63
C SER A 35 -2.39 -1.40 6.09
N ASN A 36 -1.35 -2.18 6.39
CA ASN A 36 -0.02 -1.96 5.81
C ASN A 36 -0.06 -1.93 4.28
N TYR A 37 -0.95 -2.72 3.67
CA TYR A 37 -1.18 -2.72 2.23
C TYR A 37 -1.73 -1.38 1.73
N ASP A 38 -2.79 -0.87 2.35
CA ASP A 38 -3.41 0.40 1.95
C ASP A 38 -2.45 1.58 2.08
N GLU A 39 -1.65 1.59 3.16
CA GLU A 39 -0.64 2.61 3.37
C GLU A 39 0.47 2.53 2.31
N ALA A 40 0.93 1.32 1.99
CA ALA A 40 1.91 1.11 0.93
C ALA A 40 1.40 1.58 -0.43
N VAL A 41 0.17 1.25 -0.81
CA VAL A 41 -0.45 1.69 -2.08
C VAL A 41 -0.52 3.22 -2.14
N LYS A 42 -0.87 3.88 -1.04
CA LYS A 42 -0.88 5.34 -0.94
C LYS A 42 0.53 5.92 -1.15
N LEU A 43 1.56 5.33 -0.54
CA LEU A 43 2.95 5.76 -0.73
C LEU A 43 3.41 5.58 -2.17
N ILE A 44 3.08 4.46 -2.83
CA ILE A 44 3.39 4.21 -4.23
C ILE A 44 2.75 5.27 -5.14
N LYS A 45 1.48 5.59 -4.92
CA LYS A 45 0.81 6.65 -5.68
C LYS A 45 1.49 8.01 -5.51
N SER A 46 1.90 8.34 -4.29
CA SER A 46 2.64 9.57 -4.00
C SER A 46 4.04 9.57 -4.62
N ALA A 47 4.73 8.42 -4.61
CA ALA A 47 6.04 8.26 -5.22
C ALA A 47 5.98 8.48 -6.75
N LYS A 48 5.03 7.85 -7.44
CA LYS A 48 4.80 8.08 -8.88
C LYS A 48 4.61 9.56 -9.20
N ASN A 49 3.80 10.28 -8.44
CA ASN A 49 3.59 11.72 -8.61
C ASN A 49 4.87 12.54 -8.33
N ASN A 50 5.71 12.12 -7.39
CA ASN A 50 7.00 12.78 -7.15
C ASN A 50 7.99 12.52 -8.28
N GLU A 51 8.04 11.33 -8.87
CA GLU A 51 8.84 11.05 -10.07
C GLU A 51 8.42 11.92 -11.26
N GLU A 52 7.13 12.04 -11.51
CA GLU A 52 6.60 12.90 -12.58
C GLU A 52 7.01 14.37 -12.40
N LYS A 53 7.29 14.79 -11.18
CA LYS A 53 7.80 16.13 -10.82
C LYS A 53 9.32 16.20 -10.71
N GLY A 54 10.05 15.15 -11.09
CA GLY A 54 11.50 15.08 -11.00
C GLY A 54 12.05 14.97 -9.57
N LYS A 55 11.22 14.69 -8.56
CA LYS A 55 11.61 14.56 -7.15
C LYS A 55 12.02 13.12 -6.83
N ASN A 56 13.06 12.63 -7.52
CA ASN A 56 13.45 11.22 -7.51
C ASN A 56 13.87 10.70 -6.14
N ASP A 57 14.65 11.45 -5.36
CA ASP A 57 15.06 11.03 -4.01
C ASP A 57 13.85 10.82 -3.09
N LYS A 58 12.89 11.72 -3.19
CA LYS A 58 11.64 11.60 -2.41
C LYS A 58 10.81 10.40 -2.86
N ALA A 59 10.72 10.16 -4.16
CA ALA A 59 10.04 9.01 -4.72
C ALA A 59 10.69 7.70 -4.23
N ASN A 60 12.02 7.58 -4.33
CA ASN A 60 12.76 6.41 -3.88
C ASN A 60 12.54 6.13 -2.39
N SER A 61 12.64 7.16 -1.53
CA SER A 61 12.34 7.00 -0.09
C SER A 61 10.92 6.49 0.16
N GLN A 62 9.94 6.90 -0.65
CA GLN A 62 8.56 6.43 -0.55
C GLN A 62 8.41 4.99 -1.04
N TYR A 63 9.11 4.60 -2.12
CA TYR A 63 9.12 3.20 -2.58
C TYR A 63 9.75 2.27 -1.54
N GLU A 64 10.85 2.66 -0.90
CA GLU A 64 11.44 1.87 0.19
C GLU A 64 10.48 1.66 1.37
N LYS A 65 9.80 2.72 1.80
CA LYS A 65 8.79 2.63 2.86
C LYS A 65 7.62 1.72 2.46
N ALA A 66 7.14 1.88 1.22
CA ALA A 66 6.07 1.04 0.68
C ALA A 66 6.48 -0.43 0.64
N PHE A 67 7.69 -0.74 0.16
CA PHE A 67 8.23 -2.10 0.14
C PHE A 67 8.23 -2.74 1.53
N LYS A 68 8.74 -2.03 2.55
CA LYS A 68 8.75 -2.52 3.95
C LYS A 68 7.34 -2.82 4.48
N LEU A 69 6.36 -1.99 4.14
CA LEU A 69 4.96 -2.21 4.52
C LEU A 69 4.34 -3.40 3.77
N LEU A 70 4.66 -3.56 2.48
CA LEU A 70 4.19 -4.70 1.68
C LEU A 70 4.76 -6.02 2.18
N VAL A 71 6.03 -6.06 2.60
CA VAL A 71 6.62 -7.24 3.25
C VAL A 71 5.84 -7.61 4.50
N LYS A 72 5.50 -6.64 5.36
CA LYS A 72 4.67 -6.87 6.55
C LYS A 72 3.27 -7.35 6.17
N ALA A 73 2.66 -6.75 5.14
CA ALA A 73 1.34 -7.15 4.65
C ALA A 73 1.35 -8.59 4.12
N ASN A 74 2.37 -8.95 3.32
CA ASN A 74 2.53 -10.31 2.78
C ASN A 74 2.79 -11.35 3.87
N LYS A 75 3.55 -11.00 4.91
CA LYS A 75 3.76 -11.88 6.07
C LYS A 75 2.46 -12.14 6.84
N LYS A 76 1.62 -11.11 6.98
CA LYS A 76 0.34 -11.22 7.70
C LYS A 76 -0.72 -11.98 6.88
N ASN A 77 -0.79 -11.71 5.58
CA ASN A 77 -1.75 -12.32 4.65
C ASN A 77 -1.00 -12.77 3.38
N PRO A 78 -0.38 -13.95 3.39
CA PRO A 78 0.39 -14.43 2.24
C PRO A 78 -0.52 -14.79 1.06
N ASN A 79 0.09 -15.00 -0.10
CA ASN A 79 -0.59 -15.47 -1.32
C ASN A 79 -1.68 -14.51 -1.84
N LYS A 80 -1.43 -13.21 -1.75
CA LYS A 80 -2.26 -12.18 -2.38
C LYS A 80 -1.56 -11.65 -3.63
N ALA A 81 -2.10 -11.91 -4.81
CA ALA A 81 -1.52 -11.48 -6.07
C ALA A 81 -1.30 -9.96 -6.13
N ASP A 82 -2.25 -9.16 -5.63
CA ASP A 82 -2.10 -7.70 -5.55
C ASP A 82 -0.90 -7.26 -4.70
N THR A 83 -0.67 -7.92 -3.55
CA THR A 83 0.47 -7.62 -2.69
C THR A 83 1.79 -7.97 -3.39
N LEU A 84 1.84 -9.13 -4.05
CA LEU A 84 3.00 -9.58 -4.83
C LEU A 84 3.25 -8.66 -6.05
N ASN A 85 2.19 -8.17 -6.69
CA ASN A 85 2.29 -7.16 -7.74
C ASN A 85 3.04 -5.90 -7.25
N TYR A 86 2.65 -5.35 -6.12
CA TYR A 86 3.30 -4.16 -5.59
C TYR A 86 4.67 -4.42 -4.98
N LEU A 87 4.94 -5.62 -4.44
CA LEU A 87 6.31 -6.04 -4.06
C LEU A 87 7.21 -6.08 -5.29
N GLY A 88 6.76 -6.70 -6.38
CA GLY A 88 7.48 -6.70 -7.66
C GLY A 88 7.72 -5.29 -8.19
N PHE A 89 6.68 -4.46 -8.20
CA PHE A 89 6.76 -3.08 -8.65
C PHE A 89 7.77 -2.26 -7.83
N THR A 90 7.70 -2.29 -6.51
CA THR A 90 8.61 -1.52 -5.65
C THR A 90 10.04 -2.03 -5.70
N SER A 91 10.26 -3.35 -5.78
CA SER A 91 11.60 -3.92 -5.99
C SER A 91 12.22 -3.40 -7.30
N ARG A 92 11.47 -3.44 -8.39
CA ARG A 92 11.94 -2.94 -9.70
C ARG A 92 12.24 -1.44 -9.66
N LYS A 93 11.38 -0.62 -9.04
CA LYS A 93 11.61 0.83 -8.87
C LYS A 93 12.86 1.15 -8.05
N LEU A 94 13.26 0.26 -7.18
CA LEU A 94 14.50 0.35 -6.39
C LEU A 94 15.71 -0.29 -7.08
N GLY A 95 15.57 -0.74 -8.33
CA GLY A 95 16.65 -1.33 -9.14
C GLY A 95 16.85 -2.84 -8.90
N ASP A 96 16.07 -3.47 -8.06
CA ASP A 96 16.14 -4.90 -7.80
C ASP A 96 15.22 -5.69 -8.74
N PHE A 97 15.66 -5.81 -10.01
CA PHE A 97 14.90 -6.48 -11.06
C PHE A 97 14.72 -7.98 -10.80
N GLU A 98 15.71 -8.63 -10.20
CA GLU A 98 15.67 -10.07 -9.92
C GLU A 98 14.56 -10.41 -8.91
N ASN A 99 14.52 -9.72 -7.77
CA ASN A 99 13.44 -9.91 -6.81
C ASN A 99 12.10 -9.40 -7.34
N GLY A 100 12.11 -8.34 -8.14
CA GLY A 100 10.91 -7.87 -8.84
C GLY A 100 10.27 -8.95 -9.69
N GLU A 101 11.05 -9.63 -10.52
CA GLU A 101 10.59 -10.75 -11.34
C GLU A 101 10.08 -11.93 -10.49
N LYS A 102 10.81 -12.31 -9.44
CA LYS A 102 10.39 -13.38 -8.53
C LYS A 102 9.00 -13.13 -7.92
N TYR A 103 8.76 -11.91 -7.44
CA TYR A 103 7.45 -11.54 -6.89
C TYR A 103 6.33 -11.60 -7.94
N TYR A 104 6.59 -11.11 -9.14
CA TYR A 104 5.62 -11.19 -10.24
C TYR A 104 5.29 -12.64 -10.61
N LEU A 105 6.29 -13.49 -10.73
CA LEU A 105 6.08 -14.91 -11.04
C LEU A 105 5.29 -15.63 -9.94
N GLN A 106 5.57 -15.34 -8.66
CA GLN A 106 4.78 -15.84 -7.55
C GLN A 106 3.31 -15.37 -7.64
N GLY A 107 3.09 -14.11 -8.00
CA GLY A 107 1.75 -13.56 -8.19
C GLY A 107 1.00 -14.21 -9.34
N LEU A 108 1.68 -14.49 -10.45
CA LEU A 108 1.09 -15.20 -11.60
C LEU A 108 0.80 -16.67 -11.31
N ALA A 109 1.55 -17.31 -10.42
CA ALA A 109 1.23 -18.66 -9.95
C ALA A 109 -0.11 -18.71 -9.20
N ILE A 110 -0.52 -17.59 -8.57
CA ILE A 110 -1.80 -17.47 -7.87
C ILE A 110 -2.90 -17.02 -8.82
N ASN A 111 -2.63 -16.00 -9.64
CA ASN A 111 -3.56 -15.43 -10.61
C ASN A 111 -2.84 -15.19 -11.95
N PRO A 112 -2.85 -16.17 -12.88
CA PRO A 112 -2.18 -16.06 -14.18
C PRO A 112 -2.66 -14.88 -15.03
N ASN A 113 -3.90 -14.46 -14.87
CA ASN A 113 -4.52 -13.37 -15.62
C ASN A 113 -4.49 -12.01 -14.88
N HIS A 114 -3.68 -11.88 -13.84
CA HIS A 114 -3.56 -10.62 -13.11
C HIS A 114 -3.02 -9.51 -14.01
N ARG A 115 -3.85 -8.51 -14.35
CA ARG A 115 -3.54 -7.48 -15.34
C ARG A 115 -2.28 -6.71 -15.01
N GLY A 116 -2.21 -6.14 -13.81
CA GLY A 116 -1.05 -5.34 -13.40
C GLY A 116 0.26 -6.12 -13.34
N ILE A 117 0.23 -7.43 -12.99
CA ILE A 117 1.44 -8.25 -13.00
C ILE A 117 1.88 -8.52 -14.45
N ASN A 118 0.97 -8.88 -15.35
CA ASN A 118 1.33 -9.12 -16.75
C ASN A 118 1.87 -7.84 -17.41
N GLU A 119 1.29 -6.67 -17.12
CA GLU A 119 1.82 -5.38 -17.58
C GLU A 119 3.25 -5.17 -17.04
N TYR A 120 3.43 -5.13 -15.72
CA TYR A 120 4.70 -4.77 -15.11
C TYR A 120 5.83 -5.78 -15.33
N LEU A 121 5.51 -7.08 -15.39
CA LEU A 121 6.47 -8.10 -15.77
C LEU A 121 6.86 -7.97 -17.25
N GLY A 122 5.91 -7.67 -18.11
CA GLY A 122 6.17 -7.37 -19.54
C GLY A 122 7.12 -6.18 -19.70
N GLU A 123 6.89 -5.09 -18.96
CA GLU A 123 7.80 -3.94 -18.95
C GLU A 123 9.21 -4.30 -18.43
N LEU A 124 9.29 -5.12 -17.36
CA LEU A 124 10.57 -5.62 -16.84
C LEU A 124 11.31 -6.42 -17.91
N TYR A 125 10.61 -7.25 -18.68
CA TYR A 125 11.21 -8.00 -19.76
C TYR A 125 11.73 -7.09 -20.89
N VAL A 126 11.01 -6.05 -21.26
CA VAL A 126 11.51 -5.04 -22.20
C VAL A 126 12.79 -4.37 -21.66
N ALA A 127 12.77 -3.91 -20.42
CA ALA A 127 13.91 -3.26 -19.77
C ALA A 127 15.16 -4.15 -19.65
N THR A 128 14.97 -5.48 -19.67
CA THR A 128 16.05 -6.48 -19.61
C THR A 128 16.32 -7.17 -20.96
N ASN A 129 15.89 -6.56 -22.09
CA ASN A 129 16.07 -7.06 -23.46
C ASN A 129 15.49 -8.45 -23.73
N ARG A 130 14.43 -8.83 -23.01
CA ARG A 130 13.71 -10.10 -23.18
C ARG A 130 12.35 -9.88 -23.87
N HIS A 131 12.37 -9.28 -25.06
CA HIS A 131 11.16 -8.82 -25.78
C HIS A 131 10.17 -9.95 -26.10
N ASN A 132 10.63 -11.17 -26.41
CA ASN A 132 9.77 -12.31 -26.63
C ASN A 132 8.90 -12.63 -25.41
N LEU A 133 9.46 -12.58 -24.21
CA LEU A 133 8.69 -12.80 -22.96
C LEU A 133 7.72 -11.63 -22.68
N ALA A 134 8.08 -10.42 -23.08
CA ALA A 134 7.16 -9.28 -22.97
C ALA A 134 5.93 -9.45 -23.88
N VAL A 135 6.14 -9.96 -25.11
CA VAL A 135 5.04 -10.28 -26.05
C VAL A 135 4.13 -11.37 -25.48
N GLU A 136 4.67 -12.40 -24.82
CA GLU A 136 3.86 -13.41 -24.15
C GLU A 136 2.96 -12.81 -23.07
N ARG A 137 3.46 -11.82 -22.30
CA ARG A 137 2.64 -11.12 -21.30
C ARG A 137 1.56 -10.25 -21.96
N LEU A 138 1.88 -9.62 -23.09
CA LEU A 138 0.90 -8.85 -23.86
C LEU A 138 -0.23 -9.74 -24.40
N GLU A 139 0.08 -10.95 -24.89
CA GLU A 139 -0.95 -11.88 -25.35
C GLU A 139 -1.92 -12.31 -24.24
N VAL A 140 -1.44 -12.45 -22.98
CA VAL A 140 -2.33 -12.72 -21.84
C VAL A 140 -3.30 -11.56 -21.61
N LEU A 141 -2.89 -10.32 -21.87
CA LEU A 141 -3.73 -9.13 -21.74
C LEU A 141 -4.67 -8.91 -22.95
N LYS A 142 -4.50 -9.65 -24.01
CA LYS A 142 -5.30 -9.50 -25.23
C LYS A 142 -6.78 -9.71 -24.94
N GLY A 143 -7.57 -8.76 -25.34
CA GLY A 143 -9.03 -8.83 -25.15
C GLY A 143 -9.53 -8.34 -23.78
N CYS A 144 -8.65 -7.93 -22.85
CA CYS A 144 -9.09 -7.36 -21.58
C CYS A 144 -9.78 -6.00 -21.72
N ASN A 145 -9.60 -5.32 -22.87
CA ASN A 145 -10.06 -3.96 -23.12
C ASN A 145 -9.65 -3.00 -21.99
N CYS A 146 -8.37 -3.10 -21.57
CA CYS A 146 -7.83 -2.49 -20.36
C CYS A 146 -6.60 -1.63 -20.67
N LYS A 147 -6.32 -0.70 -19.77
CA LYS A 147 -5.20 0.23 -19.87
C LYS A 147 -3.85 -0.51 -19.88
N GLU A 148 -3.73 -1.57 -19.12
CA GLU A 148 -2.53 -2.38 -18.98
C GLU A 148 -2.07 -2.98 -20.33
N TYR A 149 -3.01 -3.39 -21.17
CA TYR A 149 -2.71 -3.85 -22.53
C TYR A 149 -2.14 -2.73 -23.39
N GLU A 150 -2.77 -1.56 -23.42
CA GLU A 150 -2.33 -0.43 -24.23
C GLU A 150 -0.97 0.12 -23.77
N GLU A 151 -0.73 0.17 -22.47
CA GLU A 151 0.55 0.60 -21.91
C GLU A 151 1.69 -0.35 -22.31
N LEU A 152 1.52 -1.66 -22.10
CA LEU A 152 2.55 -2.64 -22.44
C LEU A 152 2.79 -2.69 -23.96
N LYS A 153 1.74 -2.61 -24.76
CA LYS A 153 1.83 -2.57 -26.23
C LYS A 153 2.68 -1.40 -26.71
N ALA A 154 2.42 -0.20 -26.17
CA ALA A 154 3.17 1.01 -26.52
C ALA A 154 4.64 0.91 -26.11
N ILE A 155 4.94 0.29 -24.96
CA ILE A 155 6.31 0.09 -24.48
C ILE A 155 7.05 -0.93 -25.35
N ILE A 156 6.44 -2.02 -25.74
CA ILE A 156 7.03 -3.03 -26.65
C ILE A 156 7.30 -2.43 -28.02
N ALA A 157 6.40 -1.57 -28.53
CA ALA A 157 6.57 -0.86 -29.80
C ALA A 157 7.62 0.26 -29.75
N GLY A 158 8.16 0.60 -28.59
CA GLY A 158 9.10 1.72 -28.42
C GLY A 158 8.44 3.10 -28.53
N GLU A 159 7.11 3.17 -28.56
CA GLU A 159 6.34 4.41 -28.60
C GLU A 159 6.30 5.10 -27.23
N LYS A 160 6.54 4.33 -26.18
CA LYS A 160 6.59 4.79 -24.80
C LYS A 160 7.78 4.20 -24.09
N VAL A 161 8.48 5.04 -23.33
CA VAL A 161 9.58 4.58 -22.50
C VAL A 161 8.99 4.05 -21.18
N SER A 162 9.40 2.83 -20.81
CA SER A 162 9.13 2.35 -19.47
C SER A 162 9.79 3.30 -18.47
N LYS A 163 9.03 3.80 -17.51
CA LYS A 163 9.52 4.78 -16.52
C LYS A 163 10.36 4.08 -15.42
N TYR A 164 11.44 3.39 -15.84
CA TYR A 164 12.34 2.65 -14.94
C TYR A 164 13.80 2.87 -15.30
#